data_b11deae1f62bc2274ad095cb2540492e
#
_entry.id   b11deae1f62bc2274ad095cb2540492e
#
_cell.length_a   1.000
_cell.length_b   1.000
_cell.length_c   1.000
_cell.angle_alpha   90.00
_cell.angle_beta   90.00
_cell.angle_gamma   90.00
#
_symmetry.space_group_name_H-M   'P 1'
#
loop_
_entity.id
_entity.type
_entity.pdbx_description
1 polymer ?
#
loop_
_entity_poly.entity_id
_entity_poly.type
_entity_poly.pdbx_seq_one_letter_code
_entity_poly.pdbx_strand_id
1 'polypeptide(L)'
;YYMDCAGKAVEYMAEGNEIWCHGQMNQHNILYTNGQWQIVNFEHILYAPAIIDVSEFIRKISEKNQWDYRMGERLLNKYESGCPMSEQARKQLLGVLLFPEKFWKIADHYYGSNKAWIPKRDIEKLGKIIAQERERITFIEKVFAISI
;
A
#
# COMPACT_ATOMS: atom_id res chain seq x y z
N TYR A 1 13.95 -12.67 -1.95
CA TYR A 1 13.76 -11.23 -1.78
C TYR A 1 12.30 -10.87 -1.46
N TYR A 2 11.32 -11.09 -2.37
CA TYR A 2 9.92 -10.74 -2.08
C TYR A 2 9.32 -11.52 -0.90
N MET A 3 9.75 -12.75 -0.67
CA MET A 3 9.37 -13.53 0.51
C MET A 3 9.94 -12.93 1.80
N ASP A 4 11.17 -12.43 1.76
CA ASP A 4 11.80 -11.76 2.91
C ASP A 4 11.07 -10.45 3.24
N CYS A 5 10.69 -9.67 2.22
CA CYS A 5 9.85 -8.48 2.38
C CYS A 5 8.50 -8.83 3.02
N ALA A 6 7.85 -9.91 2.58
CA ALA A 6 6.58 -10.35 3.16
C ALA A 6 6.75 -10.81 4.63
N GLY A 7 7.82 -11.55 4.95
CA GLY A 7 8.13 -11.96 6.32
C GLY A 7 8.30 -10.75 7.25
N LYS A 8 9.15 -9.78 6.88
CA LYS A 8 9.33 -8.53 7.63
C LYS A 8 8.02 -7.74 7.77
N ALA A 9 7.20 -7.70 6.71
CA ALA A 9 5.91 -7.00 6.75
C ALA A 9 4.99 -7.57 7.83
N VAL A 10 4.91 -8.89 7.96
CA VAL A 10 4.09 -9.56 8.97
C VAL A 10 4.53 -9.19 10.40
N GLU A 11 5.83 -9.06 10.66
CA GLU A 11 6.36 -8.66 11.97
C GLU A 11 5.88 -7.26 12.40
N TYR A 12 5.61 -6.38 11.44
CA TYR A 12 5.10 -5.03 11.69
C TYR A 12 3.58 -4.95 11.80
N MET A 13 2.84 -6.01 11.40
CA MET A 13 1.37 -6.06 11.40
C MET A 13 0.80 -6.57 12.73
N ALA A 14 1.41 -6.18 13.86
CA ALA A 14 0.88 -6.49 15.19
C ALA A 14 -0.52 -5.89 15.42
N GLU A 15 -1.24 -6.41 16.42
CA GLU A 15 -2.59 -5.96 16.80
C GLU A 15 -2.67 -4.45 16.99
N GLY A 16 -3.78 -3.85 16.57
CA GLY A 16 -4.07 -2.42 16.68
C GLY A 16 -5.56 -2.17 16.90
N ASN A 17 -5.91 -0.92 17.19
CA ASN A 17 -7.31 -0.53 17.30
C ASN A 17 -8.00 -0.65 15.94
N GLU A 18 -8.97 -1.53 15.86
CA GLU A 18 -9.78 -1.75 14.67
C GLU A 18 -10.96 -0.79 14.63
N ILE A 19 -11.25 -0.31 13.44
CA ILE A 19 -12.41 0.53 13.12
C ILE A 19 -13.01 0.07 11.79
N TRP A 20 -14.17 0.60 11.45
CA TRP A 20 -14.72 0.43 10.10
C TRP A 20 -13.89 1.21 9.10
N CYS A 21 -13.22 0.50 8.20
CA CYS A 21 -12.42 1.03 7.11
C CYS A 21 -13.17 0.94 5.79
N HIS A 22 -12.89 1.84 4.86
CA HIS A 22 -13.42 1.80 3.50
C HIS A 22 -12.94 0.56 2.72
N GLY A 23 -11.69 0.11 2.98
CA GLY A 23 -11.10 -1.08 2.37
C GLY A 23 -10.57 -0.92 0.95
N GLN A 24 -10.93 0.17 0.26
CA GLN A 24 -10.41 0.54 -1.06
C GLN A 24 -10.22 2.04 -1.20
N MET A 25 -9.55 2.65 -0.22
CA MET A 25 -9.26 4.08 -0.25
C MET A 25 -8.24 4.41 -1.34
N ASN A 26 -8.73 4.98 -2.43
CA ASN A 26 -7.90 5.43 -3.55
C ASN A 26 -8.52 6.66 -4.23
N GLN A 27 -7.78 7.30 -5.14
CA GLN A 27 -8.21 8.54 -5.77
C GLN A 27 -9.46 8.42 -6.64
N HIS A 28 -9.88 7.21 -7.04
CA HIS A 28 -11.12 7.02 -7.83
C HIS A 28 -12.35 7.01 -6.93
N ASN A 29 -12.17 6.73 -5.65
CA ASN A 29 -13.24 6.70 -4.65
C ASN A 29 -13.36 8.01 -3.86
N ILE A 30 -12.58 9.03 -4.23
CA ILE A 30 -12.63 10.39 -3.66
C ILE A 30 -13.07 11.34 -4.76
N LEU A 31 -14.23 11.93 -4.60
CA LEU A 31 -14.82 12.89 -5.54
C LEU A 31 -14.82 14.31 -4.96
N TYR A 32 -14.63 15.29 -5.83
CA TYR A 32 -14.84 16.69 -5.48
C TYR A 32 -15.95 17.26 -6.36
N THR A 33 -17.10 17.56 -5.75
CA THR A 33 -18.28 18.02 -6.46
C THR A 33 -18.92 19.17 -5.68
N ASN A 34 -19.22 20.26 -6.37
CA ASN A 34 -19.88 21.44 -5.77
C ASN A 34 -19.15 22.00 -4.53
N GLY A 35 -17.81 22.01 -4.54
CA GLY A 35 -17.01 22.52 -3.42
C GLY A 35 -16.86 21.54 -2.24
N GLN A 36 -17.37 20.32 -2.34
CA GLN A 36 -17.33 19.31 -1.27
C GLN A 36 -16.60 18.04 -1.70
N TRP A 37 -15.86 17.47 -0.75
CA TRP A 37 -15.25 16.16 -0.89
C TRP A 37 -16.24 15.07 -0.48
N GLN A 38 -16.32 14.03 -1.28
CA GLN A 38 -17.17 12.87 -1.07
C GLN A 38 -16.35 11.59 -1.23
N ILE A 39 -16.63 10.61 -0.39
CA ILE A 39 -16.09 9.24 -0.52
C ILE A 39 -17.24 8.37 -1.01
N VAL A 40 -16.95 7.50 -1.98
CA VAL A 40 -17.95 6.63 -2.65
C VAL A 40 -17.44 5.19 -2.74
N ASN A 41 -18.30 4.24 -3.14
CA ASN A 41 -17.98 2.83 -3.36
C ASN A 41 -17.56 2.08 -2.08
N PHE A 42 -18.46 2.05 -1.10
CA PHE A 42 -18.27 1.36 0.18
C PHE A 42 -18.50 -0.16 0.11
N GLU A 43 -18.31 -0.79 -1.03
CA GLU A 43 -18.55 -2.23 -1.25
C GLU A 43 -17.54 -3.13 -0.52
N HIS A 44 -16.39 -2.59 -0.12
CA HIS A 44 -15.28 -3.32 0.50
C HIS A 44 -15.05 -2.94 1.96
N ILE A 45 -16.08 -2.42 2.62
CA ILE A 45 -16.00 -2.09 4.06
C ILE A 45 -15.51 -3.31 4.83
N LEU A 46 -14.53 -3.09 5.69
CA LEU A 46 -14.00 -4.10 6.60
C LEU A 46 -13.68 -3.50 7.97
N TYR A 47 -13.66 -4.36 8.99
CA TYR A 47 -13.25 -3.99 10.32
C TYR A 47 -11.75 -4.28 10.47
N ALA A 48 -10.92 -3.24 10.57
CA ALA A 48 -9.46 -3.34 10.52
C ALA A 48 -8.80 -2.11 11.15
N PRO A 49 -7.48 -2.12 11.40
CA PRO A 49 -6.77 -0.91 11.80
C PRO A 49 -6.94 0.22 10.78
N ALA A 50 -7.19 1.45 11.26
CA ALA A 50 -7.40 2.65 10.42
C ALA A 50 -6.30 2.89 9.39
N ILE A 51 -5.09 2.42 9.69
CA ILE A 51 -3.91 2.56 8.83
C ILE A 51 -4.07 1.83 7.48
N ILE A 52 -4.98 0.87 7.37
CA ILE A 52 -5.23 0.14 6.12
C ILE A 52 -5.67 1.09 5.01
N ASP A 53 -6.63 1.97 5.28
CA ASP A 53 -7.10 2.95 4.29
C ASP A 53 -6.01 3.97 3.92
N VAL A 54 -5.27 4.44 4.92
CA VAL A 54 -4.14 5.38 4.72
C VAL A 54 -3.05 4.74 3.86
N SER A 55 -2.69 3.50 4.16
CA SER A 55 -1.65 2.76 3.43
C SER A 55 -2.07 2.49 1.98
N GLU A 56 -3.33 2.10 1.75
CA GLU A 56 -3.87 1.89 0.41
C GLU A 56 -3.80 3.18 -0.42
N PHE A 57 -4.19 4.31 0.17
CA PHE A 57 -4.15 5.62 -0.49
C PHE A 57 -2.71 6.03 -0.83
N ILE A 58 -1.78 5.99 0.14
CA ILE A 58 -0.38 6.34 -0.07
C ILE A 58 0.24 5.43 -1.13
N ARG A 59 0.03 4.12 -1.05
CA ARG A 59 0.55 3.15 -2.00
C ARG A 59 0.06 3.43 -3.43
N LYS A 60 -1.24 3.61 -3.64
CA LYS A 60 -1.81 3.86 -4.97
C LYS A 60 -1.29 5.14 -5.62
N ILE A 61 -1.13 6.20 -4.82
CA ILE A 61 -0.56 7.45 -5.32
C ILE A 61 0.93 7.28 -5.64
N SER A 62 1.70 6.65 -4.73
CA SER A 62 3.13 6.45 -4.92
C SER A 62 3.45 5.60 -6.14
N GLU A 63 2.71 4.49 -6.36
CA GLU A 63 2.83 3.65 -7.54
C GLU A 63 2.62 4.42 -8.86
N LYS A 64 1.64 5.33 -8.90
CA LYS A 64 1.38 6.16 -10.09
C LYS A 64 2.46 7.20 -10.34
N ASN A 65 3.14 7.64 -9.29
CA ASN A 65 4.17 8.65 -9.32
C ASN A 65 5.57 8.06 -9.11
N GLN A 66 5.77 6.81 -9.56
CA GLN A 66 7.07 6.12 -9.58
C GLN A 66 7.79 6.13 -8.22
N TRP A 67 7.01 6.06 -7.13
CA TRP A 67 7.52 6.05 -5.76
C TRP A 67 8.37 7.28 -5.39
N ASP A 68 7.98 8.47 -5.90
CA ASP A 68 8.64 9.72 -5.47
C ASP A 68 8.49 9.92 -3.96
N TYR A 69 9.60 9.76 -3.24
CA TYR A 69 9.63 9.84 -1.78
C TYR A 69 9.25 11.22 -1.24
N ARG A 70 9.57 12.31 -1.96
CA ARG A 70 9.22 13.69 -1.54
C ARG A 70 7.71 13.89 -1.54
N MET A 71 7.02 13.29 -2.49
CA MET A 71 5.56 13.30 -2.51
C MET A 71 5.00 12.45 -1.37
N GLY A 72 5.57 11.27 -1.11
CA GLY A 72 5.17 10.41 0.01
C GLY A 72 5.34 11.09 1.36
N GLU A 73 6.48 11.74 1.61
CA GLU A 73 6.70 12.55 2.82
C GLU A 73 5.64 13.65 2.98
N ARG A 74 5.34 14.39 1.91
CA ARG A 74 4.32 15.45 1.97
C ARG A 74 2.93 14.90 2.29
N LEU A 75 2.56 13.77 1.70
CA LEU A 75 1.27 13.10 1.98
C LEU A 75 1.21 12.66 3.44
N LEU A 76 2.25 11.99 3.92
CA LEU A 76 2.31 11.48 5.27
C LEU A 76 2.30 12.62 6.30
N ASN A 77 3.14 13.63 6.12
CA ASN A 77 3.19 14.80 6.99
C ASN A 77 1.85 15.55 7.02
N LYS A 78 1.17 15.65 5.86
CA LYS A 78 -0.16 16.27 5.80
C LYS A 78 -1.21 15.46 6.54
N TYR A 79 -1.18 14.17 6.42
CA TYR A 79 -2.06 13.27 7.17
C TYR A 79 -1.80 13.41 8.68
N GLU A 80 -0.55 13.27 9.12
CA GLU A 80 -0.15 13.38 10.53
C GLU A 80 -0.46 14.74 11.15
N SER A 81 -0.47 15.82 10.36
CA SER A 81 -0.86 17.16 10.84
C SER A 81 -2.34 17.24 11.27
N GLY A 82 -3.20 16.41 10.73
CA GLY A 82 -4.62 16.34 11.07
C GLY A 82 -5.00 15.14 11.95
N CYS A 83 -4.22 14.06 11.83
CA CYS A 83 -4.44 12.81 12.55
C CYS A 83 -3.09 12.20 12.95
N PRO A 84 -2.54 12.59 14.10
CA PRO A 84 -1.25 12.08 14.57
C PRO A 84 -1.26 10.55 14.71
N MET A 85 -0.25 9.90 14.17
CA MET A 85 -0.10 8.44 14.26
C MET A 85 0.71 8.04 15.48
N SER A 86 0.28 6.98 16.17
CA SER A 86 1.10 6.31 17.16
C SER A 86 2.30 5.62 16.51
N GLU A 87 3.33 5.32 17.31
CA GLU A 87 4.47 4.52 16.80
C GLU A 87 4.03 3.17 16.24
N GLN A 88 3.04 2.55 16.89
CA GLN A 88 2.46 1.29 16.42
C GLN A 88 1.78 1.44 15.05
N ALA A 89 0.95 2.48 14.86
CA ALA A 89 0.30 2.74 13.57
C ALA A 89 1.34 3.03 12.46
N ARG A 90 2.43 3.71 12.80
CA ARG A 90 3.53 3.98 11.87
C ARG A 90 4.28 2.69 11.48
N LYS A 91 4.50 1.76 12.41
CA LYS A 91 5.05 0.43 12.13
C LYS A 91 4.12 -0.39 11.24
N GLN A 92 2.82 -0.38 11.51
CA GLN A 92 1.82 -1.06 10.67
C GLN A 92 1.80 -0.48 9.24
N LEU A 93 1.86 0.86 9.09
CA LEU A 93 1.97 1.50 7.78
C LEU A 93 3.22 1.01 7.04
N LEU A 94 4.36 0.97 7.70
CA LEU A 94 5.60 0.41 7.14
C LEU A 94 5.39 -1.03 6.67
N GLY A 95 4.78 -1.88 7.50
CA GLY A 95 4.48 -3.27 7.16
C GLY A 95 3.63 -3.39 5.88
N VAL A 96 2.53 -2.63 5.81
CA VAL A 96 1.66 -2.65 4.61
C VAL A 96 2.39 -2.17 3.35
N LEU A 97 3.21 -1.11 3.45
CA LEU A 97 3.97 -0.59 2.30
C LEU A 97 5.12 -1.51 1.90
N LEU A 98 5.70 -2.24 2.85
CA LEU A 98 6.75 -3.23 2.61
C LEU A 98 6.20 -4.51 1.98
N PHE A 99 4.95 -4.87 2.25
CA PHE A 99 4.33 -6.08 1.70
C PHE A 99 4.22 -5.99 0.17
N PRO A 100 4.76 -6.96 -0.58
CA PRO A 100 4.81 -6.92 -2.04
C PRO A 100 3.48 -7.38 -2.66
N GLU A 101 2.38 -6.69 -2.39
CA GLU A 101 1.01 -7.10 -2.72
C GLU A 101 0.80 -7.45 -4.19
N LYS A 102 1.35 -6.64 -5.11
CA LYS A 102 1.18 -6.90 -6.55
C LYS A 102 1.90 -8.17 -7.00
N PHE A 103 3.10 -8.40 -6.47
CA PHE A 103 3.82 -9.65 -6.70
C PHE A 103 3.02 -10.82 -6.14
N TRP A 104 2.55 -10.70 -4.90
CA TRP A 104 1.76 -11.74 -4.24
C TRP A 104 0.50 -12.11 -5.01
N LYS A 105 -0.27 -11.13 -5.49
CA LYS A 105 -1.46 -11.36 -6.31
C LYS A 105 -1.17 -12.13 -7.61
N ILE A 106 -0.02 -11.89 -8.24
CA ILE A 106 0.38 -12.62 -9.44
C ILE A 106 0.80 -14.04 -9.08
N ALA A 107 1.58 -14.21 -8.02
CA ALA A 107 2.00 -15.51 -7.53
C ALA A 107 0.80 -16.38 -7.12
N ASP A 108 -0.11 -15.83 -6.32
CA ASP A 108 -1.34 -16.50 -5.89
C ASP A 108 -2.20 -16.93 -7.08
N HIS A 109 -2.41 -16.03 -8.04
CA HIS A 109 -3.15 -16.36 -9.26
C HIS A 109 -2.47 -17.46 -10.08
N TYR A 110 -1.15 -17.46 -10.18
CA TYR A 110 -0.40 -18.49 -10.90
C TYR A 110 -0.48 -19.84 -10.20
N TYR A 111 -0.16 -19.91 -8.92
CA TYR A 111 -0.17 -21.16 -8.15
C TYR A 111 -1.57 -21.69 -7.87
N GLY A 112 -2.58 -20.82 -7.75
CA GLY A 112 -3.98 -21.20 -7.60
C GLY A 112 -4.68 -21.60 -8.91
N SER A 113 -4.03 -21.41 -10.07
CA SER A 113 -4.56 -21.80 -11.36
C SER A 113 -4.03 -23.16 -11.81
N ASN A 114 -4.85 -23.95 -12.50
CA ASN A 114 -4.44 -25.22 -13.11
C ASN A 114 -3.65 -25.02 -14.44
N LYS A 115 -3.13 -23.81 -14.70
CA LYS A 115 -2.44 -23.50 -15.95
C LYS A 115 -0.95 -23.75 -15.81
N ALA A 116 -0.36 -24.48 -16.73
CA ALA A 116 1.07 -24.73 -16.78
C ALA A 116 1.91 -23.56 -17.34
N TRP A 117 1.29 -22.41 -17.65
CA TRP A 117 1.95 -21.25 -18.25
C TRP A 117 1.50 -19.95 -17.60
N ILE A 118 2.39 -18.96 -17.58
CA ILE A 118 2.11 -17.62 -17.06
C ILE A 118 1.53 -16.76 -18.17
N PRO A 119 0.35 -16.13 -18.02
CA PRO A 119 -0.20 -15.22 -19.00
C PRO A 119 0.74 -14.06 -19.33
N LYS A 120 0.86 -13.70 -20.60
CA LYS A 120 1.72 -12.59 -21.07
C LYS A 120 1.48 -11.30 -20.27
N ARG A 121 0.21 -11.00 -19.97
CA ARG A 121 -0.18 -9.85 -19.15
C ARG A 121 0.46 -9.86 -17.76
N ASP A 122 0.61 -11.04 -17.15
CA ASP A 122 1.17 -11.16 -15.79
C ASP A 122 2.71 -11.06 -15.84
N ILE A 123 3.35 -11.54 -16.91
CA ILE A 123 4.78 -11.31 -17.16
C ILE A 123 5.05 -9.80 -17.33
N GLU A 124 4.24 -9.09 -18.10
CA GLU A 124 4.36 -7.64 -18.28
C GLU A 124 4.16 -6.87 -16.95
N LYS A 125 3.23 -7.30 -16.11
CA LYS A 125 3.04 -6.73 -14.78
C LYS A 125 4.24 -6.98 -13.87
N LEU A 126 4.79 -8.21 -13.86
CA LEU A 126 6.00 -8.54 -13.10
C LEU A 126 7.16 -7.65 -13.54
N GLY A 127 7.36 -7.46 -14.85
CA GLY A 127 8.38 -6.55 -15.36
C GLY A 127 8.25 -5.12 -14.82
N LYS A 128 7.02 -4.60 -14.75
CA LYS A 128 6.75 -3.26 -14.17
C LYS A 128 7.04 -3.21 -12.67
N ILE A 129 6.69 -4.26 -11.92
CA ILE A 129 6.96 -4.35 -10.48
C ILE A 129 8.47 -4.32 -10.24
N ILE A 130 9.22 -5.15 -10.97
CA ILE A 130 10.69 -5.24 -10.85
C ILE A 130 11.35 -3.90 -11.22
N ALA A 131 10.86 -3.25 -12.27
CA ALA A 131 11.40 -1.95 -12.71
C ALA A 131 11.20 -0.82 -11.69
N GLN A 132 10.18 -0.90 -10.83
CA GLN A 132 9.89 0.10 -9.80
C GLN A 132 10.40 -0.29 -8.40
N GLU A 133 10.98 -1.47 -8.24
CA GLU A 133 11.28 -1.99 -6.91
C GLU A 133 12.35 -1.18 -6.19
N ARG A 134 13.36 -0.71 -6.91
CA ARG A 134 14.43 0.14 -6.35
C ARG A 134 13.88 1.45 -5.80
N GLU A 135 13.00 2.10 -6.55
CA GLU A 135 12.35 3.34 -6.15
C GLU A 135 11.41 3.11 -4.96
N ARG A 136 10.67 1.99 -4.95
CA ARG A 136 9.82 1.60 -3.83
C ARG A 136 10.61 1.42 -2.53
N ILE A 137 11.72 0.71 -2.58
CA ILE A 137 12.59 0.52 -1.41
C ILE A 137 13.19 1.85 -0.97
N THR A 138 13.73 2.63 -1.89
CA THR A 138 14.26 3.97 -1.58
C THR A 138 13.20 4.88 -0.95
N PHE A 139 11.95 4.80 -1.42
CA PHE A 139 10.82 5.51 -0.82
C PHE A 139 10.62 5.09 0.64
N ILE A 140 10.54 3.79 0.90
CA ILE A 140 10.31 3.25 2.25
C ILE A 140 11.46 3.64 3.18
N GLU A 141 12.71 3.44 2.75
CA GLU A 141 13.89 3.78 3.56
C GLU A 141 13.92 5.25 3.96
N LYS A 142 13.62 6.15 3.02
CA LYS A 142 13.63 7.60 3.28
C LYS A 142 12.45 8.06 4.14
N VAL A 143 11.23 7.58 3.83
CA VAL A 143 10.02 8.00 4.55
C VAL A 143 10.01 7.50 5.99
N PHE A 144 10.58 6.32 6.24
CA PHE A 144 10.61 5.72 7.57
C PHE A 144 11.97 5.82 8.28
N ALA A 145 12.99 6.39 7.62
CA ALA A 145 14.36 6.52 8.14
C ALA A 145 14.96 5.16 8.59
N ILE A 146 14.78 4.14 7.78
CA ILE A 146 15.27 2.77 8.01
C ILE A 146 16.17 2.29 6.86
N SER A 147 16.86 1.16 7.06
CA SER A 147 17.54 0.39 6.01
C SER A 147 16.91 -1.00 5.90
N ILE A 148 16.59 -1.44 4.69
CA ILE A 148 15.91 -2.72 4.41
C ILE A 148 16.89 -3.78 3.91
#